data_6f6892ae0b9dd3236f0711c23a3826b9
#
_entry.id   6f6892ae0b9dd3236f0711c23a3826b9
#
_cell.length_a   1.000
_cell.length_b   1.000
_cell.length_c   1.000
_cell.angle_alpha   90.00
_cell.angle_beta   90.00
_cell.angle_gamma   90.00
#
_symmetry.space_group_name_H-M   'P 1'
#
loop_
_entity.id
_entity.type
_entity.pdbx_description
1 polymer ?
#
loop_
_entity_poly.entity_id
_entity_poly.type
_entity_poly.pdbx_seq_one_letter_code
_entity_poly.pdbx_strand_id
1 'polypeptide(L)'
;MERAAEDVKIYFVTIPAHKFLHIKNYESIGYWDFWQKQSLIPGQDCQTICSLLNGIQGKLDDMGESEPNSGSGQIMAYINEPTGRICSWGIPLAECYGVRLSMDYDGEVPEQMLLIDVPEAEYIVFEHGPFDYESQNSSVEEAMEAAMKNFDFSKTGYCLDLSPGRIFYFYHDPKRFWKYIRPVKKVM
;
A
#
# COMPACT_ATOMS: atom_id res chain seq x y z
N MET A 1 2.25 -8.56 -25.27
CA MET A 1 3.15 -8.24 -24.87
C MET A 1 3.36 -6.86 -24.56
N GLU A 2 3.57 -5.99 -25.33
CA GLU A 2 3.73 -4.69 -24.93
C GLU A 2 2.51 -4.02 -24.57
N ARG A 3 1.40 -4.71 -24.70
CA ARG A 3 0.18 -4.06 -24.40
C ARG A 3 -0.06 -3.84 -22.97
N ALA A 4 0.58 -4.61 -22.07
CA ALA A 4 0.36 -4.45 -20.63
C ALA A 4 0.70 -3.05 -20.16
N ALA A 5 1.71 -2.44 -20.74
CA ALA A 5 2.10 -1.09 -20.32
C ALA A 5 1.03 -0.07 -20.67
N GLU A 6 0.28 -0.32 -21.73
CA GLU A 6 -0.77 0.59 -22.13
C GLU A 6 -2.01 0.46 -21.27
N ASP A 7 -2.08 -0.61 -20.48
CA ASP A 7 -3.25 -0.83 -19.63
C ASP A 7 -3.09 -0.20 -18.25
N VAL A 8 -1.99 0.50 -18.00
CA VAL A 8 -1.77 1.13 -16.71
C VAL A 8 -2.34 2.53 -16.75
N LYS A 9 -3.31 2.78 -15.87
CA LYS A 9 -3.87 4.10 -15.71
C LYS A 9 -3.07 4.87 -14.69
N ILE A 10 -2.88 6.16 -14.91
CA ILE A 10 -2.11 6.99 -14.00
C ILE A 10 -2.95 8.23 -13.70
N TYR A 11 -3.21 8.48 -12.42
CA TYR A 11 -4.03 9.63 -12.05
C TYR A 11 -3.69 10.11 -10.66
N PHE A 12 -4.08 11.33 -10.34
CA PHE A 12 -3.89 11.90 -9.02
C PHE A 12 -5.19 11.84 -8.24
N VAL A 13 -5.08 11.70 -6.93
CA VAL A 13 -6.25 11.57 -6.08
C VAL A 13 -5.93 12.17 -4.71
N THR A 14 -6.95 12.74 -4.07
CA THR A 14 -6.85 13.15 -2.68
C THR A 14 -7.49 12.07 -1.85
N ILE A 15 -6.74 11.49 -0.93
CA ILE A 15 -7.28 10.47 -0.03
C ILE A 15 -7.60 11.14 1.29
N PRO A 16 -8.84 11.01 1.77
CA PRO A 16 -9.22 11.65 3.04
C PRO A 16 -8.42 11.12 4.22
N ALA A 17 -8.40 11.90 5.28
CA ALA A 17 -7.76 11.46 6.51
C ALA A 17 -8.37 10.13 6.96
N HIS A 18 -7.53 9.24 7.44
CA HIS A 18 -7.97 7.92 7.86
C HIS A 18 -6.99 7.37 8.89
N LYS A 19 -7.35 6.24 9.48
CA LYS A 19 -6.46 5.55 10.40
C LYS A 19 -5.88 4.34 9.69
N PHE A 20 -4.68 3.94 10.10
CA PHE A 20 -4.03 2.77 9.53
C PHE A 20 -3.65 1.84 10.68
N LEU A 21 -4.28 0.68 10.70
CA LEU A 21 -4.04 -0.36 11.70
C LEU A 21 -3.12 -1.39 11.04
N HIS A 22 -1.93 -1.60 11.62
CA HIS A 22 -0.93 -2.38 10.90
C HIS A 22 0.11 -3.00 11.81
N ILE A 23 0.85 -3.94 11.25
CA ILE A 23 2.12 -4.40 11.80
C ILE A 23 3.22 -3.95 10.86
N LYS A 24 4.44 -3.89 11.34
CA LYS A 24 5.53 -3.24 10.62
C LYS A 24 6.83 -4.00 10.83
N ASN A 25 7.66 -4.04 9.80
CA ASN A 25 8.98 -4.65 9.88
C ASN A 25 10.00 -3.74 9.20
N TYR A 26 11.08 -3.45 9.93
CA TYR A 26 12.09 -2.52 9.44
C TYR A 26 13.14 -3.18 8.55
N GLU A 27 13.17 -4.51 8.48
CA GLU A 27 14.26 -5.20 7.81
C GLU A 27 13.83 -6.14 6.69
N SER A 28 12.53 -6.31 6.49
CA SER A 28 12.08 -7.25 5.48
C SER A 28 12.27 -6.70 4.07
N ILE A 29 12.38 -7.60 3.11
CA ILE A 29 12.60 -7.25 1.71
C ILE A 29 11.57 -7.92 0.82
N GLY A 30 10.31 -7.62 1.02
CA GLY A 30 9.24 -8.15 0.21
C GLY A 30 8.25 -8.96 1.02
N TYR A 31 7.16 -9.32 0.35
CA TYR A 31 6.02 -9.92 1.01
C TYR A 31 6.37 -11.21 1.75
N TRP A 32 7.07 -12.14 1.08
CA TRP A 32 7.38 -13.42 1.70
C TRP A 32 8.38 -13.27 2.83
N ASP A 33 9.39 -12.42 2.64
CA ASP A 33 10.37 -12.17 3.69
C ASP A 33 9.74 -11.49 4.88
N PHE A 34 8.80 -10.57 4.63
CA PHE A 34 8.05 -9.90 5.68
C PHE A 34 7.38 -10.94 6.59
N TRP A 35 6.64 -11.88 5.99
CA TRP A 35 5.94 -12.87 6.80
C TRP A 35 6.87 -13.86 7.47
N GLN A 36 7.99 -14.18 6.84
CA GLN A 36 8.97 -15.03 7.50
C GLN A 36 9.49 -14.38 8.77
N LYS A 37 9.81 -13.09 8.69
CA LYS A 37 10.33 -12.37 9.85
C LYS A 37 9.26 -12.14 10.90
N GLN A 38 8.05 -11.81 10.47
CA GLN A 38 6.95 -11.60 11.41
C GLN A 38 6.58 -12.87 12.16
N SER A 39 6.68 -14.02 11.52
CA SER A 39 6.33 -15.26 12.19
C SER A 39 7.28 -15.64 13.32
N LEU A 40 8.43 -14.97 13.41
CA LEU A 40 9.33 -15.17 14.53
C LEU A 40 8.92 -14.36 15.77
N ILE A 41 7.95 -13.47 15.62
CA ILE A 41 7.46 -12.65 16.71
C ILE A 41 6.15 -13.25 17.19
N PRO A 42 6.01 -13.60 18.47
CA PRO A 42 4.76 -14.22 18.94
C PRO A 42 3.54 -13.37 18.62
N GLY A 43 2.54 -14.02 18.05
CA GLY A 43 1.28 -13.36 17.72
C GLY A 43 1.30 -12.55 16.46
N GLN A 44 2.40 -12.56 15.69
CA GLN A 44 2.49 -11.75 14.46
C GLN A 44 2.68 -12.58 13.20
N ASP A 45 2.39 -13.86 13.24
CA ASP A 45 2.41 -14.67 12.04
C ASP A 45 1.21 -14.35 11.15
N CYS A 46 1.32 -14.71 9.89
CA CYS A 46 0.31 -14.36 8.89
C CYS A 46 -1.08 -14.82 9.29
N GLN A 47 -1.21 -16.06 9.74
CA GLN A 47 -2.52 -16.59 10.08
C GLN A 47 -3.18 -15.81 11.22
N THR A 48 -2.42 -15.52 12.26
CA THR A 48 -2.94 -14.78 13.41
C THR A 48 -3.35 -13.37 13.02
N ILE A 49 -2.47 -12.67 12.32
CA ILE A 49 -2.74 -11.29 11.91
C ILE A 49 -3.93 -11.21 10.96
N CYS A 50 -3.98 -12.10 9.97
CA CYS A 50 -5.09 -12.07 9.02
C CYS A 50 -6.42 -12.36 9.70
N SER A 51 -6.42 -13.27 10.67
CA SER A 51 -7.63 -13.56 11.42
C SER A 51 -8.09 -12.36 12.24
N LEU A 52 -7.15 -11.66 12.87
CA LEU A 52 -7.50 -10.46 13.63
C LEU A 52 -8.06 -9.38 12.72
N LEU A 53 -7.41 -9.16 11.57
CA LEU A 53 -7.87 -8.14 10.64
C LEU A 53 -9.23 -8.47 10.04
N ASN A 54 -9.49 -9.74 9.80
CA ASN A 54 -10.79 -10.15 9.27
C ASN A 54 -11.93 -9.82 10.22
N GLY A 55 -11.65 -9.79 11.52
CA GLY A 55 -12.67 -9.47 12.52
C GLY A 55 -12.89 -7.98 12.73
N ILE A 56 -12.07 -7.14 12.13
CA ILE A 56 -12.21 -5.70 12.29
C ILE A 56 -13.37 -5.20 11.43
N GLN A 57 -14.22 -4.35 12.01
CA GLN A 57 -15.35 -3.76 11.31
C GLN A 57 -14.97 -2.38 10.78
N GLY A 58 -15.56 -2.00 9.66
CA GLY A 58 -15.34 -0.65 9.14
C GLY A 58 -14.09 -0.48 8.32
N LYS A 59 -13.56 -1.57 7.78
CA LYS A 59 -12.38 -1.46 6.91
C LYS A 59 -12.73 -0.69 5.65
N LEU A 60 -11.84 0.22 5.29
CA LEU A 60 -11.97 0.97 4.06
C LEU A 60 -11.30 0.21 2.93
N ASP A 61 -11.80 0.37 1.74
CA ASP A 61 -11.24 -0.29 0.59
C ASP A 61 -10.71 0.74 -0.38
N ASP A 62 -9.70 0.33 -1.13
CA ASP A 62 -9.13 1.13 -2.18
C ASP A 62 -8.81 2.54 -1.69
N MET A 63 -9.35 3.57 -2.26
CA MET A 63 -8.96 4.93 -1.96
C MET A 63 -9.81 5.58 -0.88
N GLY A 64 -10.15 4.83 0.14
CA GLY A 64 -10.90 5.37 1.25
C GLY A 64 -12.39 5.21 1.14
N GLU A 65 -12.85 4.46 0.15
CA GLU A 65 -14.27 4.21 0.02
C GLU A 65 -14.74 3.30 1.14
N SER A 66 -15.94 3.49 1.56
CA SER A 66 -16.48 2.75 2.69
C SER A 66 -17.15 1.45 2.29
N GLU A 67 -16.96 1.02 1.05
CA GLU A 67 -17.58 -0.21 0.58
C GLU A 67 -16.57 -1.30 0.36
N PRO A 68 -16.17 -1.99 1.37
CA PRO A 68 -15.09 -2.97 1.27
C PRO A 68 -15.59 -4.33 0.83
N ASN A 69 -16.47 -4.36 -0.11
CA ASN A 69 -17.10 -5.63 -0.41
C ASN A 69 -16.36 -6.52 -1.35
N SER A 70 -15.46 -6.00 -2.11
CA SER A 70 -14.82 -6.77 -3.14
C SER A 70 -13.58 -7.48 -2.68
N GLY A 71 -13.12 -7.19 -1.50
CA GLY A 71 -11.91 -7.79 -0.99
C GLY A 71 -11.84 -7.73 0.51
N SER A 72 -10.73 -8.14 1.06
CA SER A 72 -10.55 -8.18 2.51
C SER A 72 -10.20 -6.82 3.11
N GLY A 73 -9.87 -5.86 2.29
CA GLY A 73 -9.37 -4.57 2.77
C GLY A 73 -7.94 -4.62 3.26
N GLN A 74 -7.31 -5.79 3.23
CA GLN A 74 -5.95 -5.94 3.75
C GLN A 74 -4.95 -5.56 2.68
N ILE A 75 -3.95 -4.77 3.05
CA ILE A 75 -3.00 -4.23 2.09
C ILE A 75 -1.59 -4.23 2.64
N MET A 76 -0.63 -4.28 1.72
CA MET A 76 0.75 -3.98 2.05
C MET A 76 0.93 -2.48 1.96
N ALA A 77 1.82 -1.96 2.79
CA ALA A 77 2.14 -0.55 2.75
C ALA A 77 3.60 -0.36 3.11
N TYR A 78 4.12 0.81 2.79
CA TYR A 78 5.52 1.13 3.04
C TYR A 78 5.56 2.52 3.64
N ILE A 79 6.06 2.62 4.87
CA ILE A 79 6.16 3.92 5.54
C ILE A 79 7.58 4.41 5.42
N ASN A 80 7.76 5.65 4.99
CA ASN A 80 9.09 6.24 4.92
C ASN A 80 9.60 6.44 6.34
N GLU A 81 10.56 5.62 6.73
CA GLU A 81 11.14 5.64 8.08
C GLU A 81 12.65 5.77 7.95
N PRO A 82 13.24 6.80 8.55
CA PRO A 82 14.70 6.98 8.42
C PRO A 82 15.52 5.80 8.91
N THR A 83 14.98 5.00 9.83
CA THR A 83 15.69 3.82 10.32
C THR A 83 15.34 2.58 9.53
N GLY A 84 14.51 2.73 8.51
CA GLY A 84 14.10 1.59 7.71
C GLY A 84 15.16 1.18 6.71
N ARG A 85 14.88 0.07 6.05
CA ARG A 85 15.78 -0.47 5.07
C ARG A 85 15.63 0.30 3.76
N ILE A 86 16.73 0.57 3.07
CA ILE A 86 16.70 1.25 1.77
C ILE A 86 16.10 0.30 0.73
N CYS A 87 15.00 0.68 0.13
CA CYS A 87 14.36 -0.15 -0.88
C CYS A 87 14.95 0.16 -2.26
N SER A 88 14.44 -0.54 -3.29
CA SER A 88 14.94 -0.37 -4.65
C SER A 88 14.70 1.03 -5.20
N TRP A 89 13.83 1.79 -4.56
CA TRP A 89 13.56 3.17 -4.99
C TRP A 89 14.52 4.17 -4.35
N GLY A 90 15.46 3.70 -3.52
CA GLY A 90 16.46 4.56 -2.92
C GLY A 90 16.03 5.28 -1.68
N ILE A 91 14.91 4.92 -1.07
CA ILE A 91 14.43 5.55 0.15
C ILE A 91 14.29 4.51 1.26
N PRO A 92 14.45 4.94 2.52
CA PRO A 92 14.30 4.01 3.64
C PRO A 92 12.82 3.77 3.90
N LEU A 93 12.42 2.50 3.95
CA LEU A 93 11.03 2.15 4.17
C LEU A 93 10.93 1.03 5.20
N ALA A 94 9.85 1.09 5.98
CA ALA A 94 9.42 -0.04 6.78
C ALA A 94 8.24 -0.69 6.05
N GLU A 95 8.26 -2.00 5.92
CA GLU A 95 7.15 -2.70 5.29
C GLU A 95 6.06 -2.93 6.32
N CYS A 96 4.81 -2.79 5.88
CA CYS A 96 3.65 -2.88 6.75
C CYS A 96 2.59 -3.76 6.11
N TYR A 97 1.75 -4.34 6.95
CA TYR A 97 0.57 -5.06 6.49
C TYR A 97 -0.58 -4.68 7.41
N GLY A 98 -1.71 -4.31 6.83
CA GLY A 98 -2.83 -3.90 7.68
C GLY A 98 -4.06 -3.49 6.90
N VAL A 99 -4.85 -2.64 7.53
CA VAL A 99 -6.10 -2.15 6.94
C VAL A 99 -6.26 -0.67 7.23
N ARG A 100 -6.97 0.02 6.35
CA ARG A 100 -7.32 1.40 6.56
C ARG A 100 -8.70 1.48 7.21
N LEU A 101 -8.88 2.42 8.10
CA LEU A 101 -10.10 2.58 8.86
C LEU A 101 -10.50 4.05 8.86
N SER A 102 -11.78 4.30 9.05
CA SER A 102 -12.30 5.67 9.15
C SER A 102 -11.68 6.39 10.34
N MET A 103 -11.62 7.71 10.27
CA MET A 103 -11.09 8.50 11.38
C MET A 103 -11.90 8.36 12.66
N ASP A 104 -13.17 8.00 12.54
CA ASP A 104 -13.99 7.82 13.72
C ASP A 104 -14.03 6.38 14.22
N TYR A 105 -13.10 5.56 13.76
CA TYR A 105 -13.00 4.20 14.24
C TYR A 105 -12.78 4.18 15.77
N ASP A 106 -13.63 3.47 16.47
CA ASP A 106 -13.51 3.36 17.91
C ASP A 106 -13.52 1.92 18.39
N GLY A 107 -13.23 1.00 17.47
CA GLY A 107 -13.20 -0.41 17.81
C GLY A 107 -11.90 -0.82 18.46
N GLU A 108 -11.75 -2.11 18.59
CA GLU A 108 -10.61 -2.70 19.26
C GLU A 108 -9.34 -2.56 18.48
N VAL A 109 -8.22 -2.37 19.17
CA VAL A 109 -6.90 -2.36 18.55
C VAL A 109 -6.14 -3.55 19.15
N PRO A 110 -5.87 -4.58 18.33
CA PRO A 110 -5.13 -5.74 18.85
C PRO A 110 -3.78 -5.33 19.41
N GLU A 111 -3.39 -6.00 20.46
CA GLU A 111 -2.20 -5.65 21.23
C GLU A 111 -0.94 -5.64 20.40
N GLN A 112 -0.84 -6.52 19.41
CA GLN A 112 0.35 -6.63 18.58
C GLN A 112 0.39 -5.64 17.42
N MET A 113 -0.62 -4.79 17.28
CA MET A 113 -0.72 -3.88 16.15
C MET A 113 -0.58 -2.42 16.56
N LEU A 114 -0.28 -1.59 15.58
CA LEU A 114 -0.17 -0.15 15.75
C LEU A 114 -1.34 0.52 15.03
N LEU A 115 -1.85 1.58 15.61
CA LEU A 115 -2.89 2.38 14.97
C LEU A 115 -2.40 3.81 14.89
N ILE A 116 -2.31 4.33 13.67
CA ILE A 116 -1.85 5.71 13.47
C ILE A 116 -2.89 6.48 12.67
N ASP A 117 -2.86 7.79 12.81
CA ASP A 117 -3.68 8.69 12.02
C ASP A 117 -2.88 9.10 10.78
N VAL A 118 -3.52 9.03 9.61
CA VAL A 118 -2.92 9.46 8.36
C VAL A 118 -3.71 10.66 7.89
N PRO A 119 -3.06 11.82 7.75
CA PRO A 119 -3.80 13.02 7.36
C PRO A 119 -4.23 12.97 5.90
N GLU A 120 -5.23 13.75 5.57
CA GLU A 120 -5.66 13.89 4.19
C GLU A 120 -4.48 14.38 3.36
N ALA A 121 -4.28 13.79 2.18
CA ALA A 121 -3.14 14.16 1.37
C ALA A 121 -3.37 13.73 -0.08
N GLU A 122 -2.50 14.20 -0.95
CA GLU A 122 -2.57 13.89 -2.37
C GLU A 122 -1.61 12.77 -2.72
N TYR A 123 -2.02 11.95 -3.66
CA TYR A 123 -1.28 10.77 -4.09
C TYR A 123 -1.38 10.63 -5.59
N ILE A 124 -0.39 9.96 -6.19
CA ILE A 124 -0.47 9.52 -7.57
C ILE A 124 -0.73 8.01 -7.56
N VAL A 125 -1.63 7.57 -8.42
CA VAL A 125 -2.03 6.18 -8.48
C VAL A 125 -1.63 5.60 -9.83
N PHE A 126 -1.01 4.42 -9.77
CA PHE A 126 -0.69 3.61 -10.95
C PHE A 126 -1.55 2.36 -10.84
N GLU A 127 -2.43 2.15 -11.79
CA GLU A 127 -3.43 1.08 -11.67
C GLU A 127 -3.51 0.25 -12.93
N HIS A 128 -3.41 -1.07 -12.77
CA HIS A 128 -3.68 -2.04 -13.84
C HIS A 128 -4.96 -2.78 -13.46
N GLY A 129 -5.86 -3.01 -14.41
CA GLY A 129 -7.11 -3.70 -14.14
C GLY A 129 -6.93 -5.18 -13.81
N PRO A 130 -8.02 -5.94 -13.85
CA PRO A 130 -7.95 -7.36 -13.50
C PRO A 130 -6.98 -8.12 -14.40
N PHE A 131 -6.36 -9.14 -13.84
CA PHE A 131 -5.37 -9.92 -14.57
C PHE A 131 -5.38 -11.36 -14.04
N ASP A 132 -4.81 -12.27 -14.84
CA ASP A 132 -4.71 -13.66 -14.45
C ASP A 132 -3.42 -13.85 -13.66
N TYR A 133 -3.56 -14.22 -12.39
CA TYR A 133 -2.39 -14.32 -11.51
C TYR A 133 -1.36 -15.30 -12.05
N GLU A 134 -1.80 -16.44 -12.53
CA GLU A 134 -0.87 -17.48 -12.91
C GLU A 134 -0.10 -17.17 -14.18
N SER A 135 -0.73 -16.51 -15.14
CA SER A 135 -0.10 -16.29 -16.44
C SER A 135 0.37 -14.86 -16.66
N GLN A 136 -0.15 -13.89 -15.89
CA GLN A 136 0.11 -12.48 -16.16
C GLN A 136 0.79 -11.72 -15.03
N ASN A 137 0.96 -12.35 -13.86
CA ASN A 137 1.47 -11.60 -12.71
C ASN A 137 2.80 -10.91 -13.00
N SER A 138 3.73 -11.63 -13.62
CA SER A 138 5.05 -11.04 -13.90
C SER A 138 4.98 -9.93 -14.93
N SER A 139 4.16 -10.10 -15.97
CA SER A 139 4.06 -9.07 -16.98
C SER A 139 3.37 -7.82 -16.47
N VAL A 140 2.39 -7.96 -15.58
CA VAL A 140 1.74 -6.81 -14.96
C VAL A 140 2.74 -6.09 -14.05
N GLU A 141 3.51 -6.85 -13.28
CA GLU A 141 4.52 -6.25 -12.42
C GLU A 141 5.50 -5.42 -13.24
N GLU A 142 5.98 -5.96 -14.37
CA GLU A 142 6.90 -5.23 -15.23
C GLU A 142 6.27 -3.98 -15.79
N ALA A 143 5.00 -4.06 -16.19
CA ALA A 143 4.31 -2.91 -16.73
C ALA A 143 4.14 -1.82 -15.66
N MET A 144 3.81 -2.20 -14.45
CA MET A 144 3.66 -1.26 -13.35
C MET A 144 4.98 -0.58 -13.01
N GLU A 145 6.07 -1.37 -12.94
CA GLU A 145 7.38 -0.82 -12.64
C GLU A 145 7.84 0.14 -13.74
N ALA A 146 7.59 -0.23 -14.99
CA ALA A 146 7.95 0.64 -16.09
C ALA A 146 7.15 1.94 -16.08
N ALA A 147 5.86 1.85 -15.78
CA ALA A 147 5.02 3.05 -15.70
C ALA A 147 5.50 3.99 -14.62
N MET A 148 5.85 3.46 -13.44
CA MET A 148 6.34 4.29 -12.35
C MET A 148 7.70 4.90 -12.67
N LYS A 149 8.59 4.11 -13.28
CA LYS A 149 9.92 4.57 -13.60
C LYS A 149 9.92 5.65 -14.67
N ASN A 150 9.03 5.50 -15.64
CA ASN A 150 9.03 6.40 -16.81
C ASN A 150 8.07 7.60 -16.67
N PHE A 151 7.34 7.68 -15.59
CA PHE A 151 6.41 8.78 -15.43
C PHE A 151 7.15 10.10 -15.29
N ASP A 152 6.74 11.09 -16.06
CA ASP A 152 7.37 12.39 -16.08
C ASP A 152 6.56 13.37 -15.24
N PHE A 153 7.08 13.72 -14.08
CA PHE A 153 6.42 14.66 -13.17
C PHE A 153 6.56 16.11 -13.60
N SER A 154 7.45 16.40 -14.56
CA SER A 154 7.85 17.79 -14.82
C SER A 154 6.71 18.71 -15.23
N LYS A 155 5.63 18.17 -15.79
CA LYS A 155 4.51 18.98 -16.24
C LYS A 155 3.29 18.86 -15.36
N THR A 156 3.43 18.20 -14.22
CA THR A 156 2.27 17.92 -13.37
C THR A 156 2.11 18.93 -12.24
N GLY A 157 3.14 19.65 -11.88
CA GLY A 157 3.13 20.50 -10.70
C GLY A 157 3.34 19.72 -9.41
N TYR A 158 3.68 18.44 -9.49
CA TYR A 158 3.88 17.59 -8.33
C TYR A 158 5.21 16.86 -8.41
N CYS A 159 5.65 16.34 -7.27
CA CYS A 159 6.73 15.37 -7.21
C CYS A 159 6.40 14.39 -6.10
N LEU A 160 7.13 13.27 -6.05
CA LEU A 160 6.92 12.31 -4.97
C LEU A 160 7.28 12.96 -3.65
N ASP A 161 6.48 12.69 -2.62
CA ASP A 161 6.74 13.20 -1.29
C ASP A 161 7.46 12.12 -0.50
N LEU A 162 8.76 12.26 -0.35
CA LEU A 162 9.59 11.28 0.33
C LEU A 162 9.86 11.70 1.77
N SER A 163 9.03 12.54 2.34
CA SER A 163 9.17 12.98 3.73
C SER A 163 8.94 11.81 4.69
N PRO A 164 9.62 11.82 5.83
CA PRO A 164 9.39 10.76 6.82
C PRO A 164 7.92 10.69 7.24
N GLY A 165 7.43 9.49 7.41
CA GLY A 165 6.05 9.25 7.82
C GLY A 165 5.06 9.12 6.71
N ARG A 166 5.41 9.50 5.48
CA ARG A 166 4.49 9.33 4.37
C ARG A 166 4.38 7.85 4.01
N ILE A 167 3.20 7.45 3.57
CA ILE A 167 2.87 6.04 3.36
C ILE A 167 2.61 5.79 1.89
N PHE A 168 3.18 4.69 1.38
CA PHE A 168 2.93 4.18 0.04
C PHE A 168 2.05 2.96 0.21
N TYR A 169 0.93 2.89 -0.51
CA TYR A 169 0.03 1.74 -0.40
C TYR A 169 0.14 0.87 -1.65
N PHE A 170 -0.01 -0.43 -1.46
CA PHE A 170 0.09 -1.38 -2.56
C PHE A 170 -1.05 -2.38 -2.45
N TYR A 171 -1.88 -2.43 -3.48
CA TYR A 171 -2.95 -3.40 -3.60
C TYR A 171 -2.61 -4.41 -4.67
N HIS A 172 -2.73 -5.68 -4.35
CA HIS A 172 -2.52 -6.76 -5.31
C HIS A 172 -3.73 -7.67 -5.24
N ASP A 173 -4.69 -7.41 -6.10
CA ASP A 173 -5.96 -8.14 -6.11
C ASP A 173 -6.25 -8.54 -7.55
N PRO A 174 -5.83 -9.74 -7.99
CA PRO A 174 -5.97 -10.12 -9.41
C PRO A 174 -7.37 -9.99 -9.97
N LYS A 175 -8.38 -10.14 -9.13
CA LYS A 175 -9.76 -10.03 -9.60
C LYS A 175 -10.19 -8.61 -9.85
N ARG A 176 -9.48 -7.64 -9.32
CA ARG A 176 -9.84 -6.23 -9.44
C ARG A 176 -8.73 -5.39 -10.05
N PHE A 177 -7.55 -5.39 -9.47
CA PHE A 177 -6.49 -4.50 -9.92
C PHE A 177 -5.16 -4.79 -9.23
N TRP A 178 -4.11 -4.25 -9.82
CA TRP A 178 -2.80 -4.10 -9.21
C TRP A 178 -2.60 -2.61 -9.11
N LYS A 179 -2.41 -2.08 -7.92
CA LYS A 179 -2.41 -0.64 -7.72
C LYS A 179 -1.31 -0.21 -6.76
N TYR A 180 -0.52 0.76 -7.20
CA TYR A 180 0.42 1.45 -6.33
C TYR A 180 -0.12 2.85 -6.09
N ILE A 181 -0.13 3.29 -4.84
CA ILE A 181 -0.59 4.61 -4.44
C ILE A 181 0.57 5.29 -3.73
N ARG A 182 1.12 6.31 -4.35
CA ARG A 182 2.36 6.94 -3.90
C ARG A 182 2.12 8.39 -3.52
N PRO A 183 2.64 8.83 -2.36
CA PRO A 183 2.38 10.20 -1.90
C PRO A 183 3.10 11.23 -2.77
N VAL A 184 2.43 12.36 -3.01
CA VAL A 184 3.00 13.46 -3.78
C VAL A 184 2.82 14.75 -3.03
N LYS A 185 3.57 15.76 -3.45
CA LYS A 185 3.44 17.12 -2.92
C LYS A 185 3.62 18.09 -4.07
N LYS A 186 3.07 19.29 -3.90
CA LYS A 186 3.18 20.29 -4.93
C LYS A 186 4.60 20.83 -5.00
N VAL A 187 5.01 21.13 -6.23
CA VAL A 187 6.30 21.73 -6.48
C VAL A 187 6.09 23.23 -6.60
N MET A 188 6.85 23.99 -5.84
CA MET A 188 6.71 25.45 -5.85
C MET A 188 7.37 26.07 -7.06
#